data_fc72e225845fb2ec5611c26354424303
#
_entry.id   fc72e225845fb2ec5611c26354424303
#
_cell.length_a   1.000
_cell.length_b   1.000
_cell.length_c   1.000
_cell.angle_alpha   90.00
_cell.angle_beta   90.00
_cell.angle_gamma   90.00
#
_symmetry.space_group_name_H-M   'P 1'
#
loop_
_entity.id
_entity.type
_entity.pdbx_description
1 polymer ?
#
loop_
_entity_poly.entity_id
_entity_poly.type
_entity_poly.pdbx_seq_one_letter_code
_entity_poly.pdbx_strand_id
1 'polypeptide(L)'
;MKGIKVYTPPERAAPVAQFIDGLEPRLREKLIRQLIVLPTTPRANLREPHYKHFTLERYRELYELRERGRVLVRVIFTIRPNGEVILLHGFIKRQSRDTMQALEQSLNILARLREQPELAMEYIVKEEKP
;
A
#
# COMPACT_ATOMS: atom_id res chain seq x y z
N MET A 1 6.30 4.62 -10.99
CA MET A 1 4.89 4.30 -11.36
C MET A 1 4.05 5.55 -11.17
N LYS A 2 3.39 5.99 -12.22
CA LYS A 2 2.64 7.24 -12.19
C LYS A 2 1.52 7.22 -11.14
N GLY A 3 1.47 8.26 -10.31
CA GLY A 3 0.43 8.42 -9.28
C GLY A 3 0.60 7.57 -8.04
N ILE A 4 1.64 6.75 -7.97
CA ILE A 4 1.93 5.89 -6.81
C ILE A 4 3.24 6.30 -6.19
N LYS A 5 3.19 6.68 -4.91
CA LYS A 5 4.36 6.89 -4.08
C LYS A 5 4.43 5.82 -2.99
N VAL A 6 5.62 5.66 -2.44
CA VAL A 6 5.87 4.69 -1.40
C VAL A 6 6.70 5.34 -0.29
N TYR A 7 6.32 5.06 0.94
CA TYR A 7 7.10 5.53 2.10
C TYR A 7 8.51 4.94 2.03
N THR A 8 9.51 5.82 2.03
CA THR A 8 10.93 5.47 1.90
C THR A 8 11.72 6.15 3.02
N PRO A 9 12.00 5.44 4.13
CA PRO A 9 12.81 6.01 5.20
C PRO A 9 14.25 6.26 4.73
N PRO A 10 14.96 7.28 5.29
CA PRO A 10 16.31 7.62 4.82
C PRO A 10 17.33 6.51 4.96
N GLU A 11 17.16 5.66 5.98
CA GLU A 11 18.17 4.67 6.39
C GLU A 11 18.09 3.34 5.64
N ARG A 12 17.05 3.13 4.81
CA ARG A 12 16.86 1.85 4.13
C ARG A 12 15.95 1.97 2.92
N ALA A 13 15.93 0.95 2.08
CA ALA A 13 15.03 0.86 0.95
C ALA A 13 13.57 0.86 1.42
N ALA A 14 12.65 1.30 0.54
CA ALA A 14 11.23 1.35 0.84
C ALA A 14 10.70 -0.02 1.28
N PRO A 15 10.20 -0.15 2.53
CA PRO A 15 9.76 -1.45 3.04
C PRO A 15 8.66 -2.10 2.22
N VAL A 16 7.68 -1.31 1.74
CA VAL A 16 6.58 -1.87 0.91
C VAL A 16 7.11 -2.38 -0.41
N ALA A 17 8.06 -1.65 -1.04
CA ALA A 17 8.66 -2.09 -2.29
C ALA A 17 9.40 -3.42 -2.10
N GLN A 18 10.16 -3.57 -1.02
CA GLN A 18 10.83 -4.82 -0.70
C GLN A 18 9.84 -5.95 -0.44
N PHE A 19 8.76 -5.65 0.28
CA PHE A 19 7.70 -6.61 0.53
C PHE A 19 7.11 -7.15 -0.79
N ILE A 20 6.78 -6.25 -1.72
CA ILE A 20 6.21 -6.63 -3.01
C ILE A 20 7.20 -7.43 -3.84
N ASP A 21 8.47 -7.00 -3.88
CA ASP A 21 9.52 -7.71 -4.61
C ASP A 21 9.74 -9.13 -4.11
N GLY A 22 9.49 -9.37 -2.83
CA GLY A 22 9.63 -10.70 -2.21
C GLY A 22 8.45 -11.62 -2.38
N LEU A 23 7.35 -11.16 -2.98
CA LEU A 23 6.17 -12.00 -3.20
C LEU A 23 6.44 -13.03 -4.30
N GLU A 24 5.71 -14.15 -4.22
CA GLU A 24 5.70 -15.15 -5.29
C GLU A 24 5.31 -14.44 -6.61
N PRO A 25 6.01 -14.75 -7.75
CA PRO A 25 5.87 -13.95 -8.98
C PRO A 25 4.45 -13.73 -9.47
N ARG A 26 3.61 -14.75 -9.43
CA ARG A 26 2.22 -14.65 -9.88
C ARG A 26 1.39 -13.70 -9.03
N LEU A 27 1.58 -13.77 -7.72
CA LEU A 27 0.90 -12.90 -6.76
C LEU A 27 1.40 -11.47 -6.89
N ARG A 28 2.69 -11.29 -7.05
CA ARG A 28 3.30 -9.98 -7.29
C ARG A 28 2.73 -9.33 -8.55
N GLU A 29 2.63 -10.08 -9.64
CA GLU A 29 2.07 -9.58 -10.89
C GLU A 29 0.62 -9.12 -10.73
N LYS A 30 -0.20 -9.90 -10.03
CA LYS A 30 -1.58 -9.52 -9.74
C LYS A 30 -1.66 -8.21 -8.96
N LEU A 31 -0.81 -8.08 -7.94
CA LEU A 31 -0.76 -6.88 -7.10
C LEU A 31 -0.31 -5.66 -7.91
N ILE A 32 0.72 -5.80 -8.74
CA ILE A 32 1.22 -4.71 -9.59
C ILE A 32 0.13 -4.23 -10.56
N ARG A 33 -0.64 -5.14 -11.15
CA ARG A 33 -1.76 -4.75 -12.03
C ARG A 33 -2.77 -3.89 -11.30
N GLN A 34 -3.10 -4.23 -10.04
CA GLN A 34 -4.00 -3.42 -9.22
C GLN A 34 -3.42 -2.03 -8.96
N LEU A 35 -2.13 -1.96 -8.67
CA LEU A 35 -1.46 -0.68 -8.41
C LEU A 35 -1.45 0.23 -9.64
N ILE A 36 -1.27 -0.32 -10.83
CA ILE A 36 -1.23 0.47 -12.07
C ILE A 36 -2.54 1.23 -12.28
N VAL A 37 -3.68 0.60 -11.99
CA VAL A 37 -5.00 1.21 -12.23
C VAL A 37 -5.51 2.01 -11.02
N LEU A 38 -4.92 1.82 -9.86
CA LEU A 38 -5.41 2.44 -8.62
C LEU A 38 -5.53 3.96 -8.68
N PRO A 39 -4.54 4.73 -9.19
CA PRO A 39 -4.63 6.19 -9.20
C PRO A 39 -5.79 6.75 -10.03
N THR A 40 -6.26 6.00 -11.02
CA THR A 40 -7.38 6.41 -11.88
C THR A 40 -8.70 5.74 -11.50
N THR A 41 -8.71 4.91 -10.48
CA THR A 41 -9.93 4.23 -10.02
C THR A 41 -10.76 5.18 -9.15
N PRO A 42 -12.04 5.44 -9.50
CA PRO A 42 -12.90 6.28 -8.66
C PRO A 42 -13.03 5.70 -7.24
N ARG A 43 -13.06 6.57 -6.24
CA ARG A 43 -13.17 6.13 -4.84
C ARG A 43 -14.36 5.21 -4.59
N ALA A 44 -15.49 5.45 -5.27
CA ALA A 44 -16.68 4.61 -5.15
C ALA A 44 -16.43 3.16 -5.59
N ASN A 45 -15.40 2.92 -6.40
CA ASN A 45 -15.02 1.59 -6.89
C ASN A 45 -13.96 0.91 -6.01
N LEU A 46 -13.45 1.61 -5.00
CA LEU A 46 -12.47 1.05 -4.05
C LEU A 46 -13.20 0.27 -2.95
N ARG A 47 -13.71 -0.89 -3.32
CA ARG A 47 -14.54 -1.73 -2.45
C ARG A 47 -14.17 -3.21 -2.60
N GLU A 48 -14.69 -4.02 -1.67
CA GLU A 48 -14.47 -5.46 -1.69
C GLU A 48 -14.82 -6.08 -3.05
N PRO A 49 -14.13 -7.14 -3.45
CA PRO A 49 -13.14 -7.91 -2.67
C PRO A 49 -11.71 -7.37 -2.69
N HIS A 50 -11.37 -6.44 -3.59
CA HIS A 50 -9.98 -6.00 -3.79
C HIS A 50 -9.56 -4.85 -2.90
N TYR A 51 -10.52 -4.07 -2.40
CA TYR A 51 -10.23 -2.88 -1.60
C TYR A 51 -11.13 -2.80 -0.39
N LYS A 52 -10.63 -2.15 0.64
CA LYS A 52 -11.42 -1.76 1.80
C LYS A 52 -11.02 -0.36 2.25
N HIS A 53 -12.02 0.48 2.51
CA HIS A 53 -11.83 1.76 3.20
C HIS A 53 -12.20 1.56 4.66
N PHE A 54 -11.29 1.93 5.56
CA PHE A 54 -11.53 1.80 6.99
C PHE A 54 -12.41 2.95 7.47
N THR A 55 -13.56 2.62 8.05
CA THR A 55 -14.59 3.61 8.42
C THR A 55 -14.52 4.11 9.86
N LEU A 56 -13.76 3.43 10.73
CA LEU A 56 -13.51 3.94 12.07
C LEU A 56 -12.80 5.29 11.98
N GLU A 57 -13.24 6.26 12.77
CA GLU A 57 -12.71 7.63 12.74
C GLU A 57 -11.18 7.66 12.80
N ARG A 58 -10.60 6.84 13.65
CA ARG A 58 -9.15 6.76 13.82
C ARG A 58 -8.42 6.38 12.53
N TYR A 59 -9.02 5.54 11.68
CA TYR A 59 -8.39 4.97 10.49
C TYR A 59 -8.98 5.47 9.17
N ARG A 60 -9.80 6.51 9.21
CA ARG A 60 -10.55 6.98 8.03
C ARG A 60 -9.69 7.42 6.85
N GLU A 61 -8.42 7.76 7.08
CA GLU A 61 -7.50 8.12 6.00
C GLU A 61 -6.86 6.91 5.33
N LEU A 62 -7.13 5.71 5.85
CA LEU A 62 -6.48 4.49 5.42
C LEU A 62 -7.39 3.62 4.57
N TYR A 63 -6.78 3.03 3.55
CA TYR A 63 -7.38 2.04 2.66
C TYR A 63 -6.51 0.80 2.66
N GLU A 64 -7.09 -0.31 2.26
CA GLU A 64 -6.37 -1.57 2.14
C GLU A 64 -6.59 -2.13 0.73
N LEU A 65 -5.49 -2.46 0.06
CA LEU A 65 -5.50 -3.24 -1.17
C LEU A 65 -5.32 -4.71 -0.79
N ARG A 66 -6.14 -5.58 -1.36
CA ARG A 66 -6.18 -7.01 -1.05
C ARG A 66 -5.88 -7.83 -2.29
N GLU A 67 -4.99 -8.80 -2.13
CA GLU A 67 -4.76 -9.79 -3.17
C GLU A 67 -4.61 -11.17 -2.52
N ARG A 68 -4.97 -12.21 -3.25
CA ARG A 68 -4.98 -13.58 -2.74
C ARG A 68 -4.23 -14.51 -3.65
N GLY A 69 -3.32 -15.30 -3.07
CA GLY A 69 -2.69 -16.47 -3.64
C GLY A 69 -2.70 -17.57 -2.58
N ARG A 70 -1.54 -18.18 -2.34
CA ARG A 70 -1.37 -19.10 -1.20
C ARG A 70 -1.44 -18.38 0.13
N VAL A 71 -1.21 -17.09 0.11
CA VAL A 71 -1.27 -16.21 1.27
C VAL A 71 -2.21 -15.05 0.97
N LEU A 72 -2.67 -14.38 2.03
CA LEU A 72 -3.50 -13.19 1.91
C LEU A 72 -2.58 -11.97 2.01
N VAL A 73 -2.41 -11.28 0.87
CA VAL A 73 -1.58 -10.08 0.81
C VAL A 73 -2.43 -8.85 1.08
N ARG A 74 -1.91 -7.96 1.92
CA ARG A 74 -2.55 -6.68 2.23
C ARG A 74 -1.53 -5.56 2.10
N VAL A 75 -1.94 -4.44 1.48
CA VAL A 75 -1.14 -3.22 1.42
C VAL A 75 -2.01 -2.06 1.89
N ILE A 76 -1.60 -1.41 2.96
CA ILE A 76 -2.28 -0.22 3.49
C ILE A 76 -1.76 0.99 2.72
N PHE A 77 -2.67 1.84 2.26
CA PHE A 77 -2.33 3.06 1.54
C PHE A 77 -3.25 4.22 1.95
N THR A 78 -2.85 5.41 1.58
CA THR A 78 -3.68 6.61 1.72
C THR A 78 -3.77 7.32 0.38
N ILE A 79 -4.79 8.15 0.21
CA ILE A 79 -5.00 8.96 -0.99
C ILE A 79 -4.94 10.43 -0.58
N ARG A 80 -4.00 11.18 -1.16
CA ARG A 80 -3.88 12.62 -0.91
C ARG A 80 -5.01 13.40 -1.61
N PRO A 81 -5.28 14.64 -1.18
CA PRO A 81 -6.29 15.49 -1.82
C PRO A 81 -6.08 15.65 -3.33
N ASN A 82 -4.83 15.62 -3.80
CA ASN A 82 -4.50 15.71 -5.23
C ASN A 82 -4.68 14.38 -5.98
N GLY A 83 -5.17 13.34 -5.31
CA GLY A 83 -5.39 12.02 -5.91
C GLY A 83 -4.18 11.09 -5.87
N GLU A 84 -3.05 11.56 -5.41
CA GLU A 84 -1.83 10.76 -5.33
C GLU A 84 -1.96 9.69 -4.26
N VAL A 85 -1.58 8.45 -4.60
CA VAL A 85 -1.62 7.30 -3.69
C VAL A 85 -0.26 7.13 -3.03
N ILE A 86 -0.25 6.91 -1.72
CA ILE A 86 0.98 6.60 -0.98
C ILE A 86 0.83 5.26 -0.30
N LEU A 87 1.70 4.32 -0.66
CA LEU A 87 1.75 2.99 -0.03
C LEU A 87 2.50 3.11 1.30
N LEU A 88 1.89 2.64 2.38
CA LEU A 88 2.39 2.81 3.74
C LEU A 88 2.97 1.54 4.34
N HIS A 89 2.26 0.42 4.19
CA HIS A 89 2.64 -0.82 4.87
C HIS A 89 2.09 -2.04 4.14
N GLY A 90 2.94 -3.04 3.92
CA GLY A 90 2.54 -4.31 3.32
C GLY A 90 2.72 -5.45 4.32
N PHE A 91 1.79 -6.41 4.31
CA PHE A 91 1.87 -7.55 5.22
C PHE A 91 1.09 -8.75 4.70
N ILE A 92 1.41 -9.92 5.24
CA ILE A 92 0.66 -11.16 5.03
C ILE A 92 -0.31 -11.29 6.20
N LYS A 93 -1.60 -11.35 5.89
CA LYS A 93 -2.63 -11.49 6.91
C LYS A 93 -2.82 -12.97 7.26
N ARG A 94 -2.62 -13.32 8.52
CA ARG A 94 -2.85 -14.66 9.06
C ARG A 94 -3.98 -14.67 10.08
N GLN A 95 -4.17 -13.54 10.77
CA GLN A 95 -5.18 -13.40 11.83
C GLN A 95 -5.64 -11.94 11.93
N SER A 96 -6.77 -11.71 12.62
CA SER A 96 -7.40 -10.39 12.72
C SER A 96 -6.48 -9.31 13.28
N ARG A 97 -5.69 -9.65 14.30
CA ARG A 97 -4.78 -8.68 14.94
C ARG A 97 -3.69 -8.16 14.00
N ASP A 98 -3.36 -8.90 12.93
CA ASP A 98 -2.38 -8.45 11.94
C ASP A 98 -2.82 -7.15 11.28
N THR A 99 -4.10 -7.04 10.95
CA THR A 99 -4.67 -5.81 10.38
C THR A 99 -4.59 -4.66 11.38
N MET A 100 -4.94 -4.88 12.64
CA MET A 100 -4.89 -3.82 13.65
C MET A 100 -3.47 -3.31 13.87
N GLN A 101 -2.49 -4.21 13.93
CA GLN A 101 -1.09 -3.83 14.05
C GLN A 101 -0.62 -3.02 12.83
N ALA A 102 -1.00 -3.47 11.64
CA ALA A 102 -0.65 -2.78 10.39
C ALA A 102 -1.26 -1.38 10.33
N LEU A 103 -2.51 -1.21 10.77
CA LEU A 103 -3.17 0.10 10.82
C LEU A 103 -2.43 1.05 11.76
N GLU A 104 -2.05 0.59 12.95
CA GLU A 104 -1.30 1.43 13.90
C GLU A 104 0.07 1.82 13.35
N GLN A 105 0.78 0.89 12.73
CA GLN A 105 2.06 1.20 12.08
C GLN A 105 1.87 2.21 10.94
N SER A 106 0.81 2.07 10.17
CA SER A 106 0.50 2.99 9.07
C SER A 106 0.20 4.40 9.58
N LEU A 107 -0.48 4.54 10.71
CA LEU A 107 -0.70 5.86 11.33
C LEU A 107 0.61 6.51 11.76
N ASN A 108 1.56 5.74 12.29
CA ASN A 108 2.87 6.25 12.65
C ASN A 108 3.63 6.74 11.40
N ILE A 109 3.54 5.99 10.31
CA ILE A 109 4.16 6.37 9.03
C ILE A 109 3.51 7.65 8.48
N LEU A 110 2.18 7.76 8.55
CA LEU A 110 1.48 8.98 8.14
C LEU A 110 1.94 10.20 8.93
N ALA A 111 2.09 10.06 10.24
CA ALA A 111 2.57 11.15 11.09
C ALA A 111 3.98 11.58 10.66
N ARG A 112 4.85 10.64 10.38
CA ARG A 112 6.20 10.92 9.89
C ARG A 112 6.18 11.62 8.54
N LEU A 113 5.31 11.21 7.63
CA LEU A 113 5.18 11.81 6.31
C LEU A 113 4.63 13.23 6.37
N ARG A 114 3.82 13.57 7.39
CA ARG A 114 3.37 14.95 7.60
C ARG A 114 4.50 15.87 7.97
N GLU A 115 5.47 15.37 8.73
CA GLU A 115 6.67 16.12 9.12
C GLU A 115 7.72 16.13 8.02
N GLN A 116 7.85 15.03 7.28
CA GLN A 116 8.87 14.85 6.24
C GLN A 116 8.22 14.32 4.95
N PRO A 117 7.48 15.19 4.21
CA PRO A 117 6.76 14.75 3.01
C PRO A 117 7.65 14.16 1.92
N GLU A 118 8.92 14.55 1.88
CA GLU A 118 9.90 14.06 0.91
C GLU A 118 10.18 12.57 1.04
N LEU A 119 9.81 11.95 2.16
CA LEU A 119 9.96 10.50 2.35
C LEU A 119 8.92 9.69 1.57
N ALA A 120 7.89 10.35 1.00
CA ALA A 120 7.01 9.72 0.04
C ALA A 120 7.65 9.86 -1.34
N MET A 121 8.28 8.81 -1.81
CA MET A 121 9.03 8.80 -3.07
C MET A 121 8.29 8.01 -4.13
N GLU A 122 8.52 8.35 -5.41
CA GLU A 122 7.89 7.62 -6.50
C GLU A 122 8.19 6.13 -6.40
N TYR A 123 7.14 5.30 -6.56
CA TYR A 123 7.32 3.86 -6.59
C TYR A 123 7.90 3.46 -7.94
N ILE A 124 9.07 2.85 -7.90
CA ILE A 124 9.74 2.33 -9.09
C ILE A 124 9.61 0.81 -9.06
N VAL A 125 8.86 0.26 -10.01
CA VAL A 125 8.69 -1.18 -10.12
C VAL A 125 9.97 -1.78 -10.69
N LYS A 126 10.48 -2.79 -9.99
CA LYS A 126 11.63 -3.55 -10.46
C LYS A 126 11.19 -4.45 -11.60
N GLU A 127 11.68 -4.17 -12.81
CA GLU A 127 11.39 -5.01 -13.96
C GLU A 127 12.19 -6.32 -13.88
N GLU A 128 11.48 -7.44 -14.09
CA GLU A 128 12.15 -8.70 -14.28
C GLU A 128 12.68 -8.75 -15.71
N LYS A 129 13.98 -8.96 -15.83
CA LYS A 129 14.57 -9.23 -17.13
C LYS A 129 14.16 -10.63 -17.58
N PRO A 130 13.76 -10.78 -18.85
CA PRO A 130 13.44 -12.10 -19.39
C PRO A 130 14.65 -13.04 -19.36
#